data_2aa0fa4819fc2c05635f1757289b64be
#
_entry.id   2aa0fa4819fc2c05635f1757289b64be
#
_cell.length_a   1.000
_cell.length_b   1.000
_cell.length_c   1.000
_cell.angle_alpha   90.00
_cell.angle_beta   90.00
_cell.angle_gamma   90.00
#
_symmetry.space_group_name_H-M   'P 1'
#
loop_
_entity.id
_entity.type
_entity.pdbx_description
1 polymer ?
#
loop_
_entity_poly.entity_id
_entity_poly.type
_entity_poly.pdbx_seq_one_letter_code
_entity_poly.pdbx_strand_id
1 'polypeptide(L)'
;MRFSYIVASIGVVAGCSSGTRTTQSSPSPAQVQAPAASAAEMRRDTAARASSPAGAGAGAVSAPNADPFASTYRPYASRATVIRNVTILTAAGPAIRSGAVLLTNGKIAQVGASVNAPADALVIDGTGKYLTPGIIDTHSHIGGAASPGDQGAQTDDVNEATNPVTANVWVEHSVWPQDPQLPRSLAGGVTTIQVLPGSANLIGGRSVVLKVVPSRTVQGMKFPGARYGLKMACGENPKRVYANRGPSTRMGNVAGYRAAWIQAERYRRQWDKWNETHQGDPPQRDLGLETLAEVLRGNILVHNHCYRADEMAQMIDIAHEFGYKIRSFHHGVEAY
;
A
#
# COMPACT_ATOMS: atom_id res chain seq x y z
N MET A 1 -52.67 6.64 20.40
CA MET A 1 -52.17 7.91 20.94
C MET A 1 -51.18 8.51 19.96
N ARG A 2 -51.57 9.61 19.29
CA ARG A 2 -50.71 10.32 18.33
C ARG A 2 -50.02 11.46 19.09
N PHE A 3 -48.73 11.56 19.08
CA PHE A 3 -47.99 12.74 19.57
C PHE A 3 -47.48 13.53 18.36
N SER A 4 -48.03 14.74 18.22
CA SER A 4 -47.55 15.73 17.26
C SER A 4 -46.45 16.58 17.91
N TYR A 5 -45.33 16.69 17.22
CA TYR A 5 -44.29 17.66 17.62
C TYR A 5 -44.42 18.95 16.79
N ILE A 6 -44.59 20.07 17.47
CA ILE A 6 -44.58 21.42 16.93
C ILE A 6 -43.13 21.88 16.82
N VAL A 7 -42.70 22.27 15.62
CA VAL A 7 -41.39 22.91 15.39
C VAL A 7 -41.64 24.42 15.39
N ALA A 8 -41.05 25.13 16.37
CA ALA A 8 -41.04 26.57 16.42
C ALA A 8 -39.80 27.11 15.70
N SER A 9 -40.02 27.91 14.65
CA SER A 9 -38.99 28.63 13.92
C SER A 9 -38.71 29.98 14.59
N ILE A 10 -37.48 30.20 15.05
CA ILE A 10 -37.01 31.49 15.53
C ILE A 10 -36.25 32.17 14.40
N GLY A 11 -36.77 33.23 13.85
CA GLY A 11 -36.08 34.06 12.87
C GLY A 11 -35.15 35.04 13.59
N VAL A 12 -33.90 35.07 13.18
CA VAL A 12 -32.93 36.09 13.60
C VAL A 12 -32.75 37.09 12.46
N VAL A 13 -33.12 38.33 12.69
CA VAL A 13 -32.87 39.47 11.79
C VAL A 13 -31.44 39.96 12.06
N ALA A 14 -30.55 39.86 11.08
CA ALA A 14 -29.22 40.44 11.15
C ALA A 14 -29.19 41.80 10.45
N GLY A 15 -28.91 42.84 11.22
CA GLY A 15 -28.70 44.18 10.71
C GLY A 15 -27.35 44.35 10.02
N CYS A 16 -27.34 44.96 8.85
CA CYS A 16 -26.14 45.35 8.13
C CYS A 16 -25.47 46.57 8.79
N SER A 17 -24.23 46.46 9.26
CA SER A 17 -23.34 47.60 9.49
C SER A 17 -22.16 47.49 8.52
N SER A 18 -22.04 48.52 7.66
CA SER A 18 -20.95 48.70 6.71
C SER A 18 -19.67 49.15 7.44
N GLY A 19 -18.75 48.21 7.67
CA GLY A 19 -17.38 48.50 8.10
C GLY A 19 -16.41 48.12 7.00
N THR A 20 -15.74 49.10 6.40
CA THR A 20 -14.63 48.93 5.45
C THR A 20 -13.47 48.24 6.15
N ARG A 21 -13.28 46.94 5.88
CA ARG A 21 -12.07 46.19 6.27
C ARG A 21 -11.07 46.22 5.11
N THR A 22 -9.96 46.90 5.32
CA THR A 22 -8.77 46.78 4.51
C THR A 22 -8.27 45.34 4.64
N THR A 23 -8.37 44.54 3.56
CA THR A 23 -7.81 43.21 3.47
C THR A 23 -6.30 43.33 3.27
N GLN A 24 -5.52 43.09 4.32
CA GLN A 24 -4.12 42.69 4.15
C GLN A 24 -4.10 41.29 3.52
N SER A 25 -3.62 41.20 2.31
CA SER A 25 -3.35 39.93 1.63
C SER A 25 -2.17 39.22 2.32
N SER A 26 -2.45 38.10 2.99
CA SER A 26 -1.41 37.16 3.42
C SER A 26 -0.68 36.66 2.21
N PRO A 27 0.68 36.51 2.22
CA PRO A 27 1.40 35.95 1.12
C PRO A 27 0.96 34.48 0.94
N SER A 28 0.59 34.14 -0.29
CA SER A 28 0.30 32.77 -0.71
C SER A 28 1.55 31.89 -0.45
N PRO A 29 1.41 30.69 0.13
CA PRO A 29 2.56 29.81 0.28
C PRO A 29 3.13 29.50 -1.12
N ALA A 30 4.43 29.73 -1.28
CA ALA A 30 5.13 29.39 -2.52
C ALA A 30 4.83 27.92 -2.86
N GLN A 31 4.22 27.70 -4.02
CA GLN A 31 4.04 26.36 -4.57
C GLN A 31 5.44 25.81 -4.83
N VAL A 32 5.87 24.84 -4.01
CA VAL A 32 7.02 23.99 -4.34
C VAL A 32 6.58 23.11 -5.48
N GLN A 33 6.85 23.56 -6.71
CA GLN A 33 6.70 22.70 -7.87
C GLN A 33 7.69 21.54 -7.74
N ALA A 34 7.17 20.32 -7.65
CA ALA A 34 7.99 19.14 -7.82
C ALA A 34 8.71 19.24 -9.18
N PRO A 35 10.01 18.93 -9.26
CA PRO A 35 10.73 18.98 -10.52
C PRO A 35 10.03 18.05 -11.52
N ALA A 36 9.66 18.57 -12.67
CA ALA A 36 9.11 17.78 -13.77
C ALA A 36 10.17 16.73 -14.18
N ALA A 37 9.76 15.47 -14.22
CA ALA A 37 10.63 14.39 -14.67
C ALA A 37 11.20 14.72 -16.05
N SER A 38 12.51 14.58 -16.22
CA SER A 38 13.16 14.93 -17.48
C SER A 38 12.77 13.96 -18.61
N ALA A 39 12.83 14.41 -19.86
CA ALA A 39 12.58 13.56 -21.03
C ALA A 39 13.51 12.33 -21.09
N ALA A 40 14.67 12.39 -20.44
CA ALA A 40 15.61 11.28 -20.31
C ALA A 40 15.12 10.22 -19.31
N GLU A 41 14.47 10.64 -18.22
CA GLU A 41 13.85 9.72 -17.24
C GLU A 41 12.63 9.03 -17.84
N MET A 42 11.82 9.72 -18.63
CA MET A 42 10.71 9.14 -19.38
C MET A 42 11.16 8.05 -20.37
N ARG A 43 12.29 8.26 -21.05
CA ARG A 43 12.86 7.26 -21.97
C ARG A 43 13.42 6.04 -21.24
N ARG A 44 13.92 6.20 -20.00
CA ARG A 44 14.41 5.10 -19.18
C ARG A 44 13.28 4.20 -18.67
N ASP A 45 12.15 4.76 -18.25
CA ASP A 45 10.96 3.98 -17.87
C ASP A 45 10.40 3.18 -19.06
N THR A 46 10.42 3.77 -20.25
CA THR A 46 9.98 3.10 -21.49
C THR A 46 10.97 2.00 -21.89
N ALA A 47 12.28 2.24 -21.77
CA ALA A 47 13.31 1.26 -22.06
C ALA A 47 13.34 0.09 -21.05
N ALA A 48 13.11 0.36 -19.75
CA ALA A 48 12.99 -0.69 -18.73
C ALA A 48 11.77 -1.59 -18.96
N ARG A 49 10.67 -1.06 -19.52
CA ARG A 49 9.51 -1.86 -19.94
C ARG A 49 9.80 -2.70 -21.17
N ALA A 50 10.58 -2.19 -22.11
CA ALA A 50 10.98 -2.91 -23.31
C ALA A 50 11.94 -4.07 -23.04
N SER A 51 12.61 -4.08 -21.88
CA SER A 51 13.51 -5.15 -21.42
C SER A 51 12.84 -6.16 -20.48
N SER A 52 11.52 -6.14 -20.32
CA SER A 52 10.78 -7.25 -19.70
C SER A 52 11.08 -8.54 -20.46
N PRO A 53 11.30 -9.69 -19.79
CA PRO A 53 11.61 -10.93 -20.48
C PRO A 53 10.57 -11.18 -21.56
N ALA A 54 11.06 -11.45 -22.76
CA ALA A 54 10.22 -11.71 -23.93
C ALA A 54 9.13 -12.71 -23.51
N GLY A 55 7.87 -12.34 -23.74
CA GLY A 55 6.75 -13.24 -23.52
C GLY A 55 7.03 -14.57 -24.21
N ALA A 56 6.51 -15.65 -23.68
CA ALA A 56 6.62 -16.97 -24.28
C ALA A 56 6.45 -16.86 -25.79
N GLY A 57 7.36 -17.41 -26.57
CA GLY A 57 7.31 -17.37 -28.04
C GLY A 57 5.94 -17.84 -28.53
N ALA A 58 5.54 -17.42 -29.75
CA ALA A 58 4.26 -17.78 -30.32
C ALA A 58 4.01 -19.31 -30.20
N GLY A 59 2.98 -19.71 -29.45
CA GLY A 59 2.65 -21.11 -29.18
C GLY A 59 3.13 -21.66 -27.84
N ALA A 60 3.97 -20.95 -27.06
CA ALA A 60 4.34 -21.40 -25.72
C ALA A 60 3.30 -20.97 -24.68
N VAL A 61 2.92 -21.89 -23.78
CA VAL A 61 2.04 -21.57 -22.65
C VAL A 61 2.80 -20.73 -21.65
N SER A 62 2.22 -19.59 -21.23
CA SER A 62 2.83 -18.75 -20.20
C SER A 62 2.86 -19.47 -18.85
N ALA A 63 4.03 -19.57 -18.21
CA ALA A 63 4.16 -20.12 -16.88
C ALA A 63 3.75 -19.10 -15.78
N PRO A 64 3.36 -19.58 -14.57
CA PRO A 64 3.15 -18.69 -13.43
C PRO A 64 4.39 -17.85 -13.15
N ASN A 65 4.19 -16.55 -12.93
CA ASN A 65 5.23 -15.61 -12.54
C ASN A 65 4.77 -14.84 -11.31
N ALA A 66 5.52 -14.94 -10.23
CA ALA A 66 5.16 -14.30 -8.95
C ALA A 66 5.23 -12.76 -9.01
N ASP A 67 6.07 -12.18 -9.87
CA ASP A 67 6.18 -10.72 -10.06
C ASP A 67 6.37 -10.37 -11.56
N PRO A 68 5.32 -10.47 -12.38
CA PRO A 68 5.38 -10.10 -13.80
C PRO A 68 5.50 -8.58 -14.02
N PHE A 69 5.32 -7.78 -12.98
CA PHE A 69 5.35 -6.31 -13.01
C PHE A 69 6.42 -5.77 -12.05
N ALA A 70 7.65 -6.22 -12.22
CA ALA A 70 8.77 -5.90 -11.34
C ALA A 70 8.99 -4.38 -11.19
N SER A 71 9.57 -3.98 -10.05
CA SER A 71 9.92 -2.59 -9.76
C SER A 71 10.87 -2.02 -10.83
N THR A 72 10.53 -0.85 -11.36
CA THR A 72 11.41 -0.04 -12.21
C THR A 72 11.96 1.17 -11.45
N TYR A 73 11.73 1.25 -10.14
CA TYR A 73 12.21 2.36 -9.31
C TYR A 73 13.72 2.55 -9.46
N ARG A 74 14.10 3.82 -9.63
CA ARG A 74 15.50 4.28 -9.54
C ARG A 74 15.54 5.50 -8.62
N PRO A 75 16.51 5.60 -7.71
CA PRO A 75 16.71 6.82 -6.94
C PRO A 75 16.91 8.01 -7.86
N TYR A 76 16.31 9.14 -7.51
CA TYR A 76 16.58 10.38 -8.22
C TYR A 76 18.05 10.77 -8.05
N ALA A 77 18.62 11.37 -9.09
CA ALA A 77 19.95 11.96 -8.99
C ALA A 77 19.93 13.03 -7.89
N SER A 78 20.79 12.90 -6.92
CA SER A 78 20.90 13.82 -5.79
C SER A 78 22.37 14.17 -5.55
N ARG A 79 22.64 15.44 -5.20
CA ARG A 79 23.94 15.85 -4.69
C ARG A 79 24.08 15.40 -3.23
N ALA A 80 25.33 15.28 -2.78
CA ALA A 80 25.60 15.07 -1.36
C ALA A 80 24.91 16.17 -0.53
N THR A 81 24.21 15.79 0.52
CA THR A 81 23.46 16.70 1.38
C THR A 81 23.80 16.41 2.83
N VAL A 82 24.15 17.45 3.58
CA VAL A 82 24.37 17.34 5.03
C VAL A 82 23.33 18.17 5.78
N ILE A 83 22.65 17.54 6.74
CA ILE A 83 21.76 18.22 7.68
C ILE A 83 22.50 18.34 8.98
N ARG A 84 22.67 19.57 9.52
CA ARG A 84 23.44 19.86 10.73
C ARG A 84 22.58 20.51 11.80
N ASN A 85 23.10 20.55 13.03
CA ASN A 85 22.49 21.22 14.18
C ASN A 85 21.08 20.71 14.52
N VAL A 86 20.76 19.47 14.18
CA VAL A 86 19.41 18.91 14.31
C VAL A 86 19.35 17.89 15.46
N THR A 87 18.24 17.82 16.17
CA THR A 87 18.00 16.70 17.10
C THR A 87 17.56 15.47 16.30
N ILE A 88 18.38 14.41 16.31
CA ILE A 88 18.14 13.20 15.53
C ILE A 88 17.49 12.13 16.42
N LEU A 89 16.32 11.66 16.05
CA LEU A 89 15.62 10.51 16.65
C LEU A 89 15.84 9.30 15.73
N THR A 90 16.83 8.48 16.04
CA THR A 90 17.30 7.41 15.15
C THR A 90 16.35 6.22 15.09
N ALA A 91 15.40 6.09 16.02
CA ALA A 91 14.58 4.90 16.28
C ALA A 91 15.40 3.62 16.61
N ALA A 92 16.72 3.75 16.81
CA ALA A 92 17.62 2.63 17.09
C ALA A 92 18.47 2.85 18.37
N GLY A 93 18.25 3.96 19.09
CA GLY A 93 18.98 4.29 20.30
C GLY A 93 18.63 5.69 20.83
N PRO A 94 19.42 6.24 21.76
CA PRO A 94 19.21 7.57 22.31
C PRO A 94 19.20 8.67 21.24
N ALA A 95 18.46 9.75 21.51
CA ALA A 95 18.45 10.92 20.65
C ALA A 95 19.84 11.58 20.60
N ILE A 96 20.30 12.00 19.41
CA ILE A 96 21.53 12.73 19.20
C ILE A 96 21.17 14.20 19.11
N ARG A 97 21.53 14.99 20.14
CA ARG A 97 21.31 16.45 20.17
C ARG A 97 22.37 17.17 19.34
N SER A 98 21.98 18.24 18.63
CA SER A 98 22.85 19.03 17.76
C SER A 98 23.68 18.15 16.82
N GLY A 99 23.08 17.08 16.33
CA GLY A 99 23.73 16.09 15.47
C GLY A 99 23.77 16.49 14.00
N ALA A 100 24.34 15.60 13.20
CA ALA A 100 24.41 15.75 11.75
C ALA A 100 24.13 14.41 11.04
N VAL A 101 23.57 14.52 9.83
CA VAL A 101 23.36 13.39 8.91
C VAL A 101 23.90 13.74 7.55
N LEU A 102 24.69 12.85 6.95
CA LEU A 102 25.15 12.94 5.57
C LEU A 102 24.35 11.98 4.69
N LEU A 103 23.76 12.53 3.64
CA LEU A 103 23.05 11.80 2.59
C LEU A 103 23.87 11.83 1.30
N THR A 104 24.16 10.66 0.74
CA THR A 104 24.87 10.53 -0.54
C THR A 104 24.29 9.36 -1.34
N ASN A 105 24.17 9.53 -2.66
CA ASN A 105 23.70 8.47 -3.55
C ASN A 105 22.35 7.83 -3.14
N GLY A 106 21.44 8.66 -2.60
CA GLY A 106 20.13 8.19 -2.13
C GLY A 106 20.16 7.35 -0.85
N LYS A 107 21.26 7.39 -0.09
CA LYS A 107 21.44 6.63 1.15
C LYS A 107 21.89 7.54 2.30
N ILE A 108 21.57 7.15 3.53
CA ILE A 108 22.18 7.71 4.74
C ILE A 108 23.59 7.16 4.83
N ALA A 109 24.60 8.01 4.62
CA ALA A 109 26.00 7.61 4.63
C ALA A 109 26.61 7.68 6.03
N GLN A 110 26.28 8.73 6.81
CA GLN A 110 26.79 8.93 8.17
C GLN A 110 25.73 9.58 9.05
N VAL A 111 25.71 9.23 10.32
CA VAL A 111 24.87 9.83 11.38
C VAL A 111 25.71 9.96 12.64
N GLY A 112 25.68 11.11 13.30
CA GLY A 112 26.41 11.31 14.55
C GLY A 112 26.37 12.74 15.06
N ALA A 113 27.18 13.04 16.07
CA ALA A 113 27.37 14.41 16.56
C ALA A 113 28.02 15.30 15.47
N SER A 114 28.85 14.69 14.62
CA SER A 114 29.46 15.32 13.44
C SER A 114 29.58 14.31 12.31
N VAL A 115 29.67 14.78 11.07
CA VAL A 115 29.87 13.95 9.87
C VAL A 115 30.86 14.63 8.92
N ASN A 116 31.59 13.83 8.15
CA ASN A 116 32.52 14.32 7.14
C ASN A 116 31.81 14.50 5.81
N ALA A 117 31.34 15.71 5.54
CA ALA A 117 30.66 16.03 4.29
C ALA A 117 31.64 16.54 3.22
N PRO A 118 31.43 16.20 1.93
CA PRO A 118 32.15 16.83 0.83
C PRO A 118 32.01 18.36 0.85
N ALA A 119 33.01 19.09 0.37
CA ALA A 119 33.02 20.56 0.38
C ALA A 119 31.86 21.18 -0.46
N ASP A 120 31.41 20.46 -1.50
CA ASP A 120 30.33 20.85 -2.39
C ASP A 120 28.94 20.33 -1.95
N ALA A 121 28.86 19.70 -0.77
CA ALA A 121 27.58 19.20 -0.25
C ALA A 121 26.59 20.35 -0.01
N LEU A 122 25.31 20.09 -0.30
CA LEU A 122 24.23 20.98 0.13
C LEU A 122 24.12 20.93 1.65
N VAL A 123 24.22 22.09 2.30
CA VAL A 123 24.07 22.19 3.75
C VAL A 123 22.67 22.65 4.12
N ILE A 124 22.00 21.90 4.98
CA ILE A 124 20.72 22.24 5.57
C ILE A 124 20.92 22.46 7.08
N ASP A 125 20.62 23.68 7.55
CA ASP A 125 20.62 23.96 8.98
C ASP A 125 19.30 23.48 9.62
N GLY A 126 19.42 22.54 10.55
CA GLY A 126 18.33 21.95 11.31
C GLY A 126 18.17 22.51 12.73
N THR A 127 18.73 23.69 13.01
CA THR A 127 18.64 24.31 14.35
C THR A 127 17.19 24.38 14.82
N GLY A 128 16.92 23.86 16.01
CA GLY A 128 15.58 23.79 16.61
C GLY A 128 14.64 22.76 15.98
N LYS A 129 15.12 21.97 15.03
CA LYS A 129 14.30 20.94 14.34
C LYS A 129 14.64 19.53 14.81
N TYR A 130 13.76 18.60 14.49
CA TYR A 130 13.95 17.16 14.69
C TYR A 130 14.08 16.47 13.34
N LEU A 131 14.94 15.47 13.29
CA LEU A 131 15.12 14.59 12.12
C LEU A 131 14.80 13.17 12.54
N THR A 132 13.93 12.52 11.81
CA THR A 132 13.52 11.12 12.02
C THR A 132 13.74 10.32 10.74
N PRO A 133 13.81 8.98 10.81
CA PRO A 133 13.55 8.15 9.64
C PRO A 133 12.18 8.49 9.05
N GLY A 134 12.01 8.33 7.74
CA GLY A 134 10.70 8.47 7.10
C GLY A 134 9.69 7.49 7.66
N ILE A 135 8.45 7.93 7.83
CA ILE A 135 7.36 7.11 8.32
C ILE A 135 7.02 6.05 7.26
N ILE A 136 6.84 4.82 7.73
CA ILE A 136 6.32 3.70 6.91
C ILE A 136 4.88 3.45 7.36
N ASP A 137 3.92 3.74 6.49
CA ASP A 137 2.52 3.41 6.71
C ASP A 137 2.26 1.98 6.24
N THR A 138 1.98 1.09 7.17
CA THR A 138 1.78 -0.34 6.91
C THR A 138 0.34 -0.70 6.54
N HIS A 139 -0.58 0.28 6.50
CA HIS A 139 -1.97 0.08 6.11
C HIS A 139 -2.53 1.31 5.42
N SER A 140 -2.45 1.33 4.11
CA SER A 140 -2.96 2.43 3.29
C SER A 140 -3.91 1.93 2.21
N HIS A 141 -4.79 2.84 1.77
CA HIS A 141 -5.62 2.68 0.57
C HIS A 141 -5.39 3.83 -0.42
N ILE A 142 -4.39 4.68 -0.17
CA ILE A 142 -4.06 5.84 -1.02
C ILE A 142 -3.78 5.38 -2.44
N GLY A 143 -4.35 6.08 -3.39
CA GLY A 143 -4.27 5.79 -4.81
C GLY A 143 -5.33 4.82 -5.31
N GLY A 144 -5.77 3.84 -4.48
CA GLY A 144 -6.91 2.99 -4.79
C GLY A 144 -8.24 3.62 -4.36
N ALA A 145 -8.23 4.36 -3.23
CA ALA A 145 -9.30 5.30 -2.86
C ALA A 145 -8.79 6.71 -3.11
N ALA A 146 -8.93 7.19 -4.33
CA ALA A 146 -8.39 8.46 -4.76
C ALA A 146 -9.10 9.66 -4.11
N SER A 147 -8.40 10.79 -3.96
CA SER A 147 -8.94 12.03 -3.38
C SER A 147 -8.69 13.23 -4.32
N PRO A 148 -9.67 14.10 -4.52
CA PRO A 148 -11.05 13.98 -4.04
C PRO A 148 -11.76 12.80 -4.67
N GLY A 149 -12.59 12.11 -3.86
CA GLY A 149 -13.46 11.05 -4.39
C GLY A 149 -14.47 11.65 -5.36
N ASP A 150 -14.60 11.06 -6.52
CA ASP A 150 -15.61 11.41 -7.52
C ASP A 150 -16.47 10.18 -7.81
N GLN A 151 -17.73 10.23 -7.40
CA GLN A 151 -18.68 9.15 -7.66
C GLN A 151 -18.94 8.95 -9.15
N GLY A 152 -18.88 10.00 -9.95
CA GLY A 152 -19.03 9.92 -11.41
C GLY A 152 -17.87 9.22 -12.10
N ALA A 153 -16.64 9.45 -11.61
CA ALA A 153 -15.43 8.80 -12.11
C ALA A 153 -15.16 7.44 -11.43
N GLN A 154 -15.97 7.03 -10.44
CA GLN A 154 -15.82 5.77 -9.71
C GLN A 154 -14.39 5.56 -9.19
N THR A 155 -13.87 6.54 -8.44
CA THR A 155 -12.48 6.57 -7.99
C THR A 155 -12.20 5.72 -6.74
N ASP A 156 -13.11 4.84 -6.33
CA ASP A 156 -12.92 3.89 -5.23
C ASP A 156 -12.75 2.46 -5.77
N ASP A 157 -11.51 2.08 -5.98
CA ASP A 157 -11.09 0.79 -6.55
C ASP A 157 -10.39 -0.10 -5.51
N VAL A 158 -10.73 0.03 -4.23
CA VAL A 158 -10.05 -0.75 -3.17
C VAL A 158 -10.65 -2.12 -2.92
N ASN A 159 -11.87 -2.41 -3.40
CA ASN A 159 -12.52 -3.70 -3.21
C ASN A 159 -13.10 -4.25 -4.50
N GLU A 160 -12.57 -5.37 -4.98
CA GLU A 160 -13.23 -6.16 -6.02
C GLU A 160 -14.30 -7.05 -5.37
N ALA A 161 -15.52 -6.51 -5.22
CA ALA A 161 -16.58 -7.16 -4.47
C ALA A 161 -17.44 -8.14 -5.31
N THR A 162 -16.97 -8.63 -6.44
CA THR A 162 -17.68 -9.57 -7.31
C THR A 162 -17.79 -10.96 -6.71
N ASN A 163 -16.77 -11.40 -5.97
CA ASN A 163 -16.69 -12.69 -5.29
C ASN A 163 -16.09 -12.55 -3.88
N PRO A 164 -16.43 -13.45 -2.94
CA PRO A 164 -15.79 -13.48 -1.62
C PRO A 164 -14.29 -13.80 -1.66
N VAL A 165 -13.83 -14.49 -2.69
CA VAL A 165 -12.44 -14.82 -2.92
C VAL A 165 -12.01 -14.24 -4.26
N THR A 166 -11.19 -13.20 -4.23
CA THR A 166 -10.67 -12.47 -5.39
C THR A 166 -9.13 -12.39 -5.33
N ALA A 167 -8.48 -13.50 -5.01
CA ALA A 167 -7.02 -13.59 -4.93
C ALA A 167 -6.29 -13.28 -6.26
N ASN A 168 -7.04 -13.24 -7.37
CA ASN A 168 -6.56 -12.91 -8.71
C ASN A 168 -6.35 -11.41 -8.95
N VAL A 169 -6.90 -10.52 -8.10
CA VAL A 169 -6.73 -9.07 -8.26
C VAL A 169 -5.54 -8.56 -7.47
N TRP A 170 -4.91 -7.50 -7.98
CA TRP A 170 -3.73 -6.89 -7.36
C TRP A 170 -3.98 -5.39 -7.27
N VAL A 171 -3.92 -4.84 -6.05
CA VAL A 171 -4.21 -3.42 -5.82
C VAL A 171 -3.25 -2.48 -6.57
N GLU A 172 -2.07 -2.95 -6.98
CA GLU A 172 -1.14 -2.14 -7.78
C GLU A 172 -1.74 -1.70 -9.12
N HIS A 173 -2.76 -2.41 -9.64
CA HIS A 173 -3.43 -2.05 -10.89
C HIS A 173 -4.53 -1.00 -10.71
N SER A 174 -4.96 -0.76 -9.47
CA SER A 174 -5.94 0.29 -9.15
C SER A 174 -5.30 1.57 -8.59
N VAL A 175 -4.01 1.53 -8.21
CA VAL A 175 -3.33 2.72 -7.69
C VAL A 175 -3.18 3.79 -8.76
N TRP A 176 -3.69 4.99 -8.48
CA TRP A 176 -3.46 6.19 -9.27
C TRP A 176 -2.19 6.92 -8.80
N PRO A 177 -1.07 6.89 -9.58
CA PRO A 177 0.21 7.45 -9.16
C PRO A 177 0.21 8.98 -8.96
N GLN A 178 -0.77 9.68 -9.53
CA GLN A 178 -0.93 11.14 -9.42
C GLN A 178 -1.93 11.56 -8.35
N ASP A 179 -2.42 10.63 -7.51
CA ASP A 179 -3.34 10.97 -6.42
C ASP A 179 -2.74 12.09 -5.53
N PRO A 180 -3.47 13.21 -5.35
CA PRO A 180 -3.02 14.34 -4.51
C PRO A 180 -2.75 13.97 -3.05
N GLN A 181 -3.24 12.83 -2.56
CA GLN A 181 -2.93 12.34 -1.22
C GLN A 181 -1.46 11.96 -1.08
N LEU A 182 -0.82 11.45 -2.14
CA LEU A 182 0.59 11.02 -2.13
C LEU A 182 1.54 12.17 -1.75
N PRO A 183 1.58 13.31 -2.47
CA PRO A 183 2.47 14.41 -2.09
C PRO A 183 2.09 15.02 -0.72
N ARG A 184 0.82 15.00 -0.31
CA ARG A 184 0.41 15.46 1.03
C ARG A 184 0.93 14.54 2.13
N SER A 185 0.87 13.22 1.93
CA SER A 185 1.43 12.23 2.85
C SER A 185 2.95 12.37 2.96
N LEU A 186 3.64 12.58 1.83
CA LEU A 186 5.08 12.85 1.80
C LEU A 186 5.44 14.12 2.57
N ALA A 187 4.66 15.20 2.41
CA ALA A 187 4.84 16.43 3.18
C ALA A 187 4.65 16.24 4.68
N GLY A 188 3.83 15.26 5.09
CA GLY A 188 3.67 14.80 6.48
C GLY A 188 4.76 13.85 6.97
N GLY A 189 5.75 13.50 6.11
CA GLY A 189 6.86 12.61 6.47
C GLY A 189 6.64 11.14 6.16
N VAL A 190 5.53 10.75 5.52
CA VAL A 190 5.29 9.36 5.08
C VAL A 190 6.05 9.12 3.78
N THR A 191 7.06 8.26 3.84
CA THR A 191 7.97 7.99 2.70
C THR A 191 7.71 6.66 2.01
N THR A 192 7.00 5.77 2.69
CA THR A 192 6.67 4.42 2.19
C THR A 192 5.28 4.05 2.68
N ILE A 193 4.48 3.46 1.82
CA ILE A 193 3.14 2.96 2.14
C ILE A 193 2.98 1.52 1.69
N GLN A 194 2.26 0.71 2.46
CA GLN A 194 1.72 -0.56 1.98
C GLN A 194 0.27 -0.33 1.57
N VAL A 195 0.00 -0.35 0.28
CA VAL A 195 -1.37 -0.26 -0.24
C VAL A 195 -1.98 -1.65 -0.23
N LEU A 196 -3.11 -1.78 0.44
CA LEU A 196 -3.86 -3.03 0.62
C LEU A 196 -5.22 -2.92 -0.08
N PRO A 197 -5.76 -4.02 -0.62
CA PRO A 197 -7.20 -4.10 -0.86
C PRO A 197 -7.99 -3.82 0.41
N GLY A 198 -9.23 -3.36 0.27
CA GLY A 198 -10.14 -3.15 1.40
C GLY A 198 -10.55 -4.46 2.08
N SER A 199 -11.46 -4.40 3.04
CA SER A 199 -11.83 -5.53 3.90
C SER A 199 -13.19 -6.15 3.52
N ALA A 200 -13.64 -5.99 2.28
CA ALA A 200 -14.93 -6.54 1.84
C ALA A 200 -14.90 -8.07 1.69
N ASN A 201 -13.79 -8.61 1.23
CA ASN A 201 -13.68 -10.00 0.81
C ASN A 201 -13.07 -10.89 1.90
N LEU A 202 -13.39 -12.17 1.89
CA LEU A 202 -12.64 -13.19 2.65
C LEU A 202 -11.16 -13.14 2.26
N ILE A 203 -10.90 -13.13 0.95
CA ILE A 203 -9.58 -12.99 0.35
C ILE A 203 -9.69 -11.93 -0.73
N GLY A 204 -9.09 -10.76 -0.52
CA GLY A 204 -9.30 -9.55 -1.31
C GLY A 204 -8.23 -9.25 -2.35
N GLY A 205 -7.19 -10.08 -2.46
CA GLY A 205 -6.15 -9.90 -3.48
C GLY A 205 -4.81 -9.40 -2.94
N ARG A 206 -3.87 -9.13 -3.86
CA ARG A 206 -2.50 -8.76 -3.51
C ARG A 206 -2.39 -7.30 -3.10
N SER A 207 -1.60 -7.04 -2.05
CA SER A 207 -1.12 -5.72 -1.65
C SER A 207 0.26 -5.44 -2.23
N VAL A 208 0.64 -4.16 -2.29
CA VAL A 208 1.94 -3.71 -2.80
C VAL A 208 2.57 -2.70 -1.85
N VAL A 209 3.91 -2.70 -1.75
CA VAL A 209 4.67 -1.69 -1.00
C VAL A 209 5.22 -0.66 -1.99
N LEU A 210 4.89 0.60 -1.76
CA LEU A 210 5.26 1.72 -2.63
C LEU A 210 6.12 2.73 -1.86
N LYS A 211 7.10 3.30 -2.54
CA LYS A 211 7.77 4.54 -2.13
C LYS A 211 6.90 5.70 -2.54
N VAL A 212 6.71 6.66 -1.65
CA VAL A 212 5.92 7.88 -1.94
C VAL A 212 6.81 8.85 -2.71
N VAL A 213 6.99 8.57 -3.98
CA VAL A 213 7.82 9.36 -4.91
C VAL A 213 7.01 9.71 -6.16
N PRO A 214 7.26 10.87 -6.78
CA PRO A 214 6.63 11.20 -8.06
C PRO A 214 6.94 10.12 -9.11
N SER A 215 5.90 9.60 -9.76
CA SER A 215 6.04 8.62 -10.83
C SER A 215 4.82 8.65 -11.75
N ARG A 216 4.99 8.23 -12.99
CA ARG A 216 3.87 8.04 -13.93
C ARG A 216 3.31 6.63 -13.90
N THR A 217 4.01 5.71 -13.26
CA THR A 217 3.63 4.30 -13.20
C THR A 217 3.81 3.78 -11.78
N VAL A 218 3.00 2.81 -11.40
CA VAL A 218 3.11 2.14 -10.10
C VAL A 218 4.45 1.41 -9.98
N GLN A 219 4.94 0.81 -11.08
CA GLN A 219 6.24 0.14 -11.10
C GLN A 219 7.41 1.07 -10.74
N GLY A 220 7.33 2.35 -11.13
CA GLY A 220 8.30 3.38 -10.73
C GLY A 220 8.24 3.75 -9.23
N MET A 221 7.16 3.38 -8.54
CA MET A 221 6.98 3.58 -7.10
C MET A 221 7.23 2.30 -6.29
N LYS A 222 7.14 1.12 -6.90
CA LYS A 222 7.29 -0.16 -6.16
C LYS A 222 8.61 -0.21 -5.40
N PHE A 223 8.53 -0.56 -4.11
CA PHE A 223 9.71 -0.69 -3.28
C PHE A 223 10.53 -1.90 -3.75
N PRO A 224 11.81 -1.71 -4.18
CA PRO A 224 12.61 -2.80 -4.72
C PRO A 224 12.79 -3.94 -3.71
N GLY A 225 12.48 -5.16 -4.12
CA GLY A 225 12.62 -6.36 -3.28
C GLY A 225 11.59 -6.53 -2.18
N ALA A 226 10.61 -5.62 -2.06
CA ALA A 226 9.50 -5.83 -1.13
C ALA A 226 8.61 -6.99 -1.63
N ARG A 227 8.23 -7.86 -0.69
CA ARG A 227 7.28 -8.94 -0.98
C ARG A 227 5.87 -8.39 -1.12
N TYR A 228 5.08 -9.02 -1.98
CA TYR A 228 3.64 -8.80 -1.99
C TYR A 228 2.99 -9.26 -0.68
N GLY A 229 1.88 -8.65 -0.34
CA GLY A 229 0.98 -9.18 0.67
C GLY A 229 -0.27 -9.79 0.04
N LEU A 230 -0.99 -10.59 0.81
CA LEU A 230 -2.36 -11.01 0.53
C LEU A 230 -3.27 -10.37 1.58
N LYS A 231 -4.22 -9.54 1.15
CA LYS A 231 -5.24 -9.02 2.06
C LYS A 231 -6.34 -10.05 2.25
N MET A 232 -6.62 -10.32 3.52
CA MET A 232 -7.77 -11.12 3.94
C MET A 232 -8.61 -10.31 4.93
N ALA A 233 -9.87 -10.70 5.13
CA ALA A 233 -10.70 -10.15 6.18
C ALA A 233 -11.54 -11.23 6.83
N CYS A 234 -11.66 -11.18 8.17
CA CYS A 234 -12.51 -12.03 8.96
C CYS A 234 -13.75 -11.27 9.48
N GLY A 235 -14.64 -12.00 10.09
CA GLY A 235 -15.73 -11.47 10.87
C GLY A 235 -16.84 -10.84 10.07
N GLU A 236 -17.25 -9.66 10.52
CA GLU A 236 -18.49 -9.02 10.08
C GLU A 236 -18.42 -8.38 8.69
N ASN A 237 -17.23 -7.90 8.27
CA ASN A 237 -17.13 -7.18 7.01
C ASN A 237 -17.48 -8.05 5.80
N PRO A 238 -16.86 -9.23 5.58
CA PRO A 238 -17.25 -10.12 4.50
C PRO A 238 -18.72 -10.59 4.64
N LYS A 239 -19.11 -10.96 5.85
CA LYS A 239 -20.50 -11.36 6.13
C LYS A 239 -21.51 -10.29 5.70
N ARG A 240 -21.24 -9.01 5.97
CA ARG A 240 -22.12 -7.90 5.61
C ARG A 240 -22.13 -7.65 4.10
N VAL A 241 -20.98 -7.64 3.47
CA VAL A 241 -20.85 -7.35 2.03
C VAL A 241 -21.51 -8.45 1.19
N TYR A 242 -21.40 -9.71 1.62
CA TYR A 242 -21.90 -10.86 0.88
C TYR A 242 -23.21 -11.43 1.45
N ALA A 243 -23.92 -10.71 2.32
CA ALA A 243 -25.11 -11.19 3.02
C ALA A 243 -26.16 -11.85 2.11
N ASN A 244 -26.37 -11.31 0.90
CA ASN A 244 -27.40 -11.78 -0.05
C ASN A 244 -26.91 -12.86 -1.03
N ARG A 245 -25.61 -13.21 -1.04
CA ARG A 245 -25.03 -14.15 -2.00
C ARG A 245 -23.98 -15.10 -1.39
N GLY A 246 -23.77 -14.99 -0.06
CA GLY A 246 -22.87 -15.81 0.72
C GLY A 246 -21.38 -15.40 0.61
N PRO A 247 -20.62 -15.58 1.71
CA PRO A 247 -21.08 -16.06 3.01
C PRO A 247 -21.90 -15.02 3.77
N SER A 248 -22.96 -15.45 4.44
CA SER A 248 -23.84 -14.59 5.26
C SER A 248 -23.63 -14.77 6.77
N THR A 249 -22.76 -15.69 7.17
CA THR A 249 -22.45 -16.03 8.56
C THR A 249 -20.95 -16.21 8.76
N ARG A 250 -20.47 -16.16 10.02
CA ARG A 250 -19.10 -16.50 10.37
C ARG A 250 -18.74 -17.95 10.07
N MET A 251 -19.71 -18.87 10.19
CA MET A 251 -19.55 -20.26 9.74
C MET A 251 -19.27 -20.34 8.25
N GLY A 252 -20.01 -19.57 7.44
CA GLY A 252 -19.77 -19.45 6.00
C GLY A 252 -18.42 -18.83 5.66
N ASN A 253 -17.96 -17.84 6.43
CA ASN A 253 -16.61 -17.29 6.27
C ASN A 253 -15.54 -18.37 6.43
N VAL A 254 -15.58 -19.15 7.52
CA VAL A 254 -14.62 -20.23 7.78
C VAL A 254 -14.65 -21.29 6.68
N ALA A 255 -15.82 -21.70 6.24
CA ALA A 255 -15.97 -22.64 5.14
C ALA A 255 -15.35 -22.09 3.83
N GLY A 256 -15.55 -20.79 3.56
CA GLY A 256 -14.99 -20.12 2.38
C GLY A 256 -13.47 -20.06 2.36
N TYR A 257 -12.83 -19.72 3.50
CA TYR A 257 -11.36 -19.75 3.61
C TYR A 257 -10.81 -21.15 3.37
N ARG A 258 -11.35 -22.15 4.06
CA ARG A 258 -10.87 -23.53 3.93
C ARG A 258 -11.05 -24.08 2.51
N ALA A 259 -12.18 -23.77 1.86
CA ALA A 259 -12.40 -24.16 0.48
C ALA A 259 -11.36 -23.56 -0.47
N ALA A 260 -10.99 -22.29 -0.29
CA ALA A 260 -9.96 -21.63 -1.09
C ALA A 260 -8.57 -22.25 -0.87
N TRP A 261 -8.21 -22.54 0.38
CA TRP A 261 -6.90 -23.13 0.69
C TRP A 261 -6.78 -24.59 0.20
N ILE A 262 -7.85 -25.39 0.28
CA ILE A 262 -7.87 -26.76 -0.30
C ILE A 262 -7.56 -26.72 -1.81
N GLN A 263 -8.18 -25.78 -2.53
CA GLN A 263 -7.92 -25.61 -3.96
C GLN A 263 -6.48 -25.15 -4.24
N ALA A 264 -5.98 -24.21 -3.43
CA ALA A 264 -4.61 -23.72 -3.55
C ALA A 264 -3.55 -24.79 -3.31
N GLU A 265 -3.74 -25.68 -2.32
CA GLU A 265 -2.86 -26.81 -2.07
C GLU A 265 -2.82 -27.79 -3.25
N ARG A 266 -4.00 -28.11 -3.81
CA ARG A 266 -4.10 -28.97 -4.97
C ARG A 266 -3.37 -28.35 -6.17
N TYR A 267 -3.61 -27.06 -6.43
CA TYR A 267 -2.99 -26.31 -7.52
C TYR A 267 -1.46 -26.27 -7.36
N ARG A 268 -0.96 -25.94 -6.16
CA ARG A 268 0.47 -25.93 -5.85
C ARG A 268 1.11 -27.28 -6.14
N ARG A 269 0.53 -28.39 -5.63
CA ARG A 269 1.06 -29.76 -5.86
C ARG A 269 1.10 -30.15 -7.34
N GLN A 270 0.11 -29.73 -8.15
CA GLN A 270 0.09 -30.00 -9.58
C GLN A 270 1.25 -29.29 -10.29
N TRP A 271 1.45 -28.00 -10.00
CA TRP A 271 2.55 -27.23 -10.59
C TRP A 271 3.91 -27.69 -10.08
N ASP A 272 4.07 -28.01 -8.80
CA ASP A 272 5.31 -28.51 -8.24
C ASP A 272 5.71 -29.82 -8.94
N LYS A 273 4.77 -30.78 -9.09
CA LYS A 273 5.00 -32.02 -9.83
C LYS A 273 5.38 -31.80 -11.29
N TRP A 274 4.68 -30.88 -11.97
CA TRP A 274 5.00 -30.60 -13.38
C TRP A 274 6.37 -29.94 -13.52
N ASN A 275 6.73 -29.01 -12.64
CA ASN A 275 8.03 -28.36 -12.64
C ASN A 275 9.19 -29.34 -12.38
N GLU A 276 8.95 -30.38 -11.58
CA GLU A 276 9.96 -31.45 -11.33
C GLU A 276 10.12 -32.38 -12.50
N THR A 277 9.04 -32.75 -13.17
CA THR A 277 9.04 -33.84 -14.13
C THR A 277 8.98 -33.39 -15.59
N HIS A 278 8.35 -32.24 -15.86
CA HIS A 278 7.98 -31.74 -17.20
C HIS A 278 7.25 -32.79 -18.05
N GLN A 279 6.52 -33.73 -17.38
CA GLN A 279 5.77 -34.79 -18.06
C GLN A 279 4.32 -34.41 -18.28
N GLY A 280 3.83 -34.57 -19.49
CA GLY A 280 2.46 -34.20 -19.90
C GLY A 280 2.30 -32.70 -20.12
N ASP A 281 1.06 -32.27 -20.25
CA ASP A 281 0.72 -30.84 -20.41
C ASP A 281 0.88 -30.10 -19.08
N PRO A 282 1.32 -28.81 -19.12
CA PRO A 282 1.36 -27.99 -17.92
C PRO A 282 -0.05 -27.83 -17.34
N PRO A 283 -0.19 -27.75 -16.01
CA PRO A 283 -1.49 -27.48 -15.40
C PRO A 283 -2.09 -26.16 -15.91
N GLN A 284 -3.42 -26.12 -16.03
CA GLN A 284 -4.10 -24.90 -16.40
C GLN A 284 -3.81 -23.78 -15.39
N ARG A 285 -3.49 -22.58 -15.88
CA ARG A 285 -3.26 -21.43 -15.04
C ARG A 285 -4.55 -20.89 -14.45
N ASP A 286 -4.47 -20.46 -13.18
CA ASP A 286 -5.49 -19.73 -12.45
C ASP A 286 -4.81 -18.64 -11.60
N LEU A 287 -5.05 -17.38 -11.90
CA LEU A 287 -4.37 -16.25 -11.27
C LEU A 287 -4.65 -16.15 -9.76
N GLY A 288 -5.83 -16.56 -9.32
CA GLY A 288 -6.19 -16.61 -7.90
C GLY A 288 -5.42 -17.71 -7.17
N LEU A 289 -5.41 -18.91 -7.74
CA LEU A 289 -4.69 -20.05 -7.18
C LEU A 289 -3.16 -19.88 -7.26
N GLU A 290 -2.64 -19.17 -8.27
CA GLU A 290 -1.23 -18.74 -8.31
C GLU A 290 -0.87 -17.88 -7.09
N THR A 291 -1.70 -16.88 -6.77
CA THR A 291 -1.50 -16.04 -5.60
C THR A 291 -1.52 -16.84 -4.30
N LEU A 292 -2.51 -17.72 -4.13
CA LEU A 292 -2.65 -18.53 -2.92
C LEU A 292 -1.52 -19.57 -2.81
N ALA A 293 -1.08 -20.16 -3.92
CA ALA A 293 0.08 -21.07 -3.92
C ALA A 293 1.37 -20.37 -3.48
N GLU A 294 1.59 -19.12 -3.88
CA GLU A 294 2.73 -18.33 -3.43
C GLU A 294 2.66 -17.96 -1.94
N VAL A 295 1.47 -17.82 -1.36
CA VAL A 295 1.28 -17.71 0.09
C VAL A 295 1.71 -19.00 0.78
N LEU A 296 1.27 -20.16 0.27
CA LEU A 296 1.64 -21.47 0.83
C LEU A 296 3.15 -21.79 0.68
N ARG A 297 3.83 -21.14 -0.27
CA ARG A 297 5.32 -21.20 -0.39
C ARG A 297 6.02 -20.18 0.52
N GLY A 298 5.28 -19.29 1.18
CA GLY A 298 5.83 -18.23 2.03
C GLY A 298 6.37 -17.02 1.27
N ASN A 299 6.12 -16.90 -0.03
CA ASN A 299 6.59 -15.78 -0.85
C ASN A 299 5.69 -14.55 -0.75
N ILE A 300 4.40 -14.73 -0.49
CA ILE A 300 3.42 -13.67 -0.25
C ILE A 300 3.02 -13.68 1.23
N LEU A 301 2.94 -12.49 1.84
CA LEU A 301 2.72 -12.31 3.27
C LEU A 301 1.22 -12.07 3.54
N VAL A 302 0.62 -12.78 4.49
CA VAL A 302 -0.80 -12.62 4.82
C VAL A 302 -1.02 -11.46 5.79
N HIS A 303 -1.88 -10.52 5.40
CA HIS A 303 -2.35 -9.38 6.17
C HIS A 303 -3.85 -9.51 6.40
N ASN A 304 -4.26 -9.79 7.63
CA ASN A 304 -5.63 -10.16 7.92
C ASN A 304 -6.35 -9.09 8.76
N HIS A 305 -7.42 -8.52 8.20
CA HIS A 305 -8.33 -7.67 8.96
C HIS A 305 -9.16 -8.51 9.90
N CYS A 306 -9.11 -8.25 11.20
CA CYS A 306 -9.98 -8.83 12.22
C CYS A 306 -10.22 -7.83 13.34
N TYR A 307 -11.37 -7.93 14.02
CA TYR A 307 -11.64 -7.12 15.21
C TYR A 307 -11.57 -7.96 16.48
N ARG A 308 -12.17 -9.14 16.52
CA ARG A 308 -12.41 -9.95 17.71
C ARG A 308 -11.28 -10.94 17.96
N ALA A 309 -11.00 -11.21 19.23
CA ALA A 309 -9.98 -12.16 19.66
C ALA A 309 -10.24 -13.58 19.16
N ASP A 310 -11.50 -14.06 19.29
CA ASP A 310 -11.90 -15.41 18.85
C ASP A 310 -11.77 -15.59 17.33
N GLU A 311 -12.06 -14.54 16.54
CA GLU A 311 -11.90 -14.56 15.09
C GLU A 311 -10.42 -14.60 14.69
N MET A 312 -9.56 -13.86 15.39
CA MET A 312 -8.10 -13.90 15.17
C MET A 312 -7.55 -15.30 15.50
N ALA A 313 -8.00 -15.92 16.61
CA ALA A 313 -7.62 -17.28 16.97
C ALA A 313 -8.03 -18.29 15.88
N GLN A 314 -9.28 -18.22 15.39
CA GLN A 314 -9.75 -19.07 14.29
C GLN A 314 -8.89 -18.90 13.01
N MET A 315 -8.48 -17.68 12.67
CA MET A 315 -7.62 -17.47 11.53
C MET A 315 -6.22 -18.04 11.71
N ILE A 316 -5.70 -18.04 12.95
CA ILE A 316 -4.44 -18.72 13.31
C ILE A 316 -4.59 -20.25 13.16
N ASP A 317 -5.70 -20.82 13.61
CA ASP A 317 -5.98 -22.25 13.46
C ASP A 317 -6.04 -22.66 11.98
N ILE A 318 -6.71 -21.87 11.13
CA ILE A 318 -6.74 -22.09 9.68
C ILE A 318 -5.33 -21.97 9.09
N ALA A 319 -4.54 -21.01 9.54
CA ALA A 319 -3.16 -20.85 9.07
C ALA A 319 -2.30 -22.07 9.44
N HIS A 320 -2.50 -22.66 10.62
CA HIS A 320 -1.85 -23.90 11.02
C HIS A 320 -2.33 -25.10 10.18
N GLU A 321 -3.65 -25.22 9.94
CA GLU A 321 -4.23 -26.31 9.13
C GLU A 321 -3.59 -26.37 7.72
N PHE A 322 -3.36 -25.21 7.09
CA PHE A 322 -2.84 -25.12 5.70
C PHE A 322 -1.36 -24.76 5.60
N GLY A 323 -0.67 -24.57 6.73
CA GLY A 323 0.79 -24.39 6.78
C GLY A 323 1.26 -23.02 6.28
N TYR A 324 0.42 -21.97 6.32
CA TYR A 324 0.85 -20.60 6.04
C TYR A 324 1.01 -19.78 7.32
N LYS A 325 1.59 -18.57 7.21
CA LYS A 325 1.79 -17.68 8.36
C LYS A 325 1.05 -16.36 8.14
N ILE A 326 0.32 -15.92 9.17
CA ILE A 326 -0.23 -14.58 9.23
C ILE A 326 0.90 -13.62 9.61
N ARG A 327 1.16 -12.62 8.77
CA ARG A 327 2.18 -11.60 9.02
C ARG A 327 1.70 -10.55 10.01
N SER A 328 0.45 -10.12 9.88
CA SER A 328 -0.16 -9.13 10.76
C SER A 328 -1.67 -9.25 10.79
N PHE A 329 -2.24 -8.96 11.95
CA PHE A 329 -3.63 -8.58 12.06
C PHE A 329 -3.75 -7.06 11.96
N HIS A 330 -4.73 -6.61 11.21
CA HIS A 330 -5.06 -5.19 11.05
C HIS A 330 -6.35 -4.89 11.83
N HIS A 331 -6.39 -3.68 12.41
CA HIS A 331 -7.44 -3.19 13.29
C HIS A 331 -7.49 -3.87 14.67
N GLY A 332 -7.32 -5.15 14.79
CA GLY A 332 -7.08 -5.97 15.99
C GLY A 332 -7.61 -5.41 17.31
N VAL A 333 -8.91 -4.99 17.34
CA VAL A 333 -9.47 -4.26 18.48
C VAL A 333 -9.33 -5.04 19.80
N GLU A 334 -9.40 -6.36 19.70
CA GLU A 334 -9.28 -7.27 20.83
C GLU A 334 -7.96 -8.10 20.79
N ALA A 335 -6.87 -7.54 20.25
CA ALA A 335 -5.58 -8.23 20.14
C ALA A 335 -4.69 -8.09 21.39
N TYR A 336 -5.26 -7.91 22.57
CA TYR A 336 -4.57 -7.82 23.87
C TYR A 336 -4.28 -9.18 24.51
#